data_9c74e7e6857c27b92c1f6e5cb72209e2
#
_entry.id   9c74e7e6857c27b92c1f6e5cb72209e2
#
_cell.length_a   1.000
_cell.length_b   1.000
_cell.length_c   1.000
_cell.angle_alpha   90.00
_cell.angle_beta   90.00
_cell.angle_gamma   90.00
#
_symmetry.space_group_name_H-M   'P 1'
#
loop_
_entity.id
_entity.type
_entity.pdbx_description
1 polymer ?
#
loop_
_entity_poly.entity_id
_entity_poly.type
_entity_poly.pdbx_seq_one_letter_code
_entity_poly.pdbx_strand_id
1 'polypeptide(L)'
;MKPIAIHDLSRYRGELMGIAMLFVMLFHVGGNRHDTLWFCMSRCGNVGVDMFLFLSGIGLWYAWTKGQSSSLLHFYRRRLLRIYPAWLLLSSLHYVPLCVEGKFTVWQTIGNVLIGWRLWSGYVDEFWFIPMILAFYLVAPFYMMLIRKHSVWRWMPVVAMVFCVLLQYWKPLNGALGHLEILFSRVPIFLLGINAGQWVKEERHMEPHAFWLFLLVFVLAFGVCVNFENGLRGRFPLFMERMVYIPLSISALLLLCKAMVHLPLWGLKGLAFVGTVSLELYLVHVNFVLKYLRPYDLGYWGTMLLMTAISLLLAWIIHKLLALLPWK
;
A
#
# COMPACT_ATOMS: atom_id res chain seq x y z
N MET A 1 -21.51 -16.53 -16.76
CA MET A 1 -20.59 -15.39 -16.49
C MET A 1 -19.25 -15.65 -17.18
N LYS A 2 -18.59 -14.60 -17.72
CA LYS A 2 -17.21 -14.76 -18.24
C LYS A 2 -16.26 -15.10 -17.08
N PRO A 3 -15.25 -15.95 -17.29
CA PRO A 3 -14.26 -16.30 -16.26
C PRO A 3 -13.51 -15.04 -15.75
N ILE A 4 -12.94 -15.12 -14.55
CA ILE A 4 -12.05 -14.07 -14.04
C ILE A 4 -10.68 -14.31 -14.66
N ALA A 5 -10.19 -13.35 -15.42
CA ALA A 5 -8.86 -13.39 -15.98
C ALA A 5 -7.86 -12.80 -15.00
N ILE A 6 -6.95 -13.61 -14.47
CA ILE A 6 -5.96 -13.15 -13.47
C ILE A 6 -5.02 -12.09 -14.08
N HIS A 7 -4.77 -12.14 -15.39
CA HIS A 7 -3.97 -11.14 -16.09
C HIS A 7 -4.58 -9.73 -16.05
N ASP A 8 -5.90 -9.59 -15.81
CA ASP A 8 -6.56 -8.30 -15.65
C ASP A 8 -6.01 -7.50 -14.47
N LEU A 9 -5.42 -8.16 -13.46
CA LEU A 9 -4.66 -7.48 -12.39
C LEU A 9 -3.48 -6.66 -12.93
N SER A 10 -2.85 -7.12 -14.01
CA SER A 10 -1.78 -6.36 -14.68
C SER A 10 -2.34 -5.35 -15.68
N ARG A 11 -3.41 -5.70 -16.39
CA ARG A 11 -4.09 -4.84 -17.37
C ARG A 11 -4.65 -3.58 -16.73
N TYR A 12 -5.38 -3.72 -15.62
CA TYR A 12 -6.01 -2.62 -14.88
C TYR A 12 -5.18 -2.14 -13.68
N ARG A 13 -3.87 -2.43 -13.69
CA ARG A 13 -3.02 -2.14 -12.54
C ARG A 13 -3.02 -0.65 -12.14
N GLY A 14 -3.05 0.25 -13.11
CA GLY A 14 -3.10 1.70 -12.87
C GLY A 14 -4.38 2.10 -12.15
N GLU A 15 -5.51 1.65 -12.66
CA GLU A 15 -6.84 1.89 -12.12
C GLU A 15 -7.00 1.31 -10.71
N LEU A 16 -6.53 0.07 -10.50
CA LEU A 16 -6.56 -0.59 -9.20
C LEU A 16 -5.68 0.14 -8.16
N MET A 17 -4.52 0.66 -8.57
CA MET A 17 -3.71 1.53 -7.71
C MET A 17 -4.43 2.85 -7.40
N GLY A 18 -5.18 3.40 -8.36
CA GLY A 18 -6.02 4.57 -8.13
C GLY A 18 -7.08 4.32 -7.06
N ILE A 19 -7.81 3.21 -7.16
CA ILE A 19 -8.81 2.81 -6.14
C ILE A 19 -8.14 2.57 -4.78
N ALA A 20 -7.01 1.88 -4.75
CA ALA A 20 -6.27 1.64 -3.52
C ALA A 20 -5.88 2.94 -2.82
N MET A 21 -5.47 3.96 -3.59
CA MET A 21 -5.16 5.28 -3.04
C MET A 21 -6.40 5.98 -2.49
N LEU A 22 -7.52 5.93 -3.20
CA LEU A 22 -8.78 6.49 -2.71
C LEU A 22 -9.22 5.82 -1.39
N PHE A 23 -9.06 4.50 -1.24
CA PHE A 23 -9.31 3.80 0.03
C PHE A 23 -8.40 4.29 1.16
N VAL A 24 -7.11 4.49 0.89
CA VAL A 24 -6.17 5.07 1.88
C VAL A 24 -6.62 6.48 2.28
N MET A 25 -7.10 7.29 1.35
CA MET A 25 -7.60 8.63 1.65
C MET A 25 -8.88 8.59 2.49
N LEU A 26 -9.85 7.72 2.16
CA LEU A 26 -11.05 7.47 2.97
C LEU A 26 -10.70 7.11 4.42
N PHE A 27 -9.70 6.25 4.61
CA PHE A 27 -9.20 5.89 5.94
C PHE A 27 -8.68 7.08 6.73
N HIS A 28 -7.91 8.00 6.09
CA HIS A 28 -7.24 9.10 6.79
C HIS A 28 -8.18 10.26 7.14
N VAL A 29 -9.24 10.50 6.36
CA VAL A 29 -10.27 11.49 6.70
C VAL A 29 -10.86 11.20 8.08
N GLY A 30 -11.07 9.92 8.39
CA GLY A 30 -11.68 9.48 9.64
C GLY A 30 -13.17 9.80 9.65
N GLY A 31 -14.02 8.81 9.85
CA GLY A 31 -15.47 9.02 9.98
C GLY A 31 -15.85 9.68 11.29
N ASN A 32 -17.07 10.21 11.36
CA ASN A 32 -17.66 10.63 12.61
C ASN A 32 -17.84 9.41 13.52
N ARG A 33 -17.26 9.45 14.72
CA ARG A 33 -17.35 8.36 15.70
C ARG A 33 -18.79 8.08 16.18
N HIS A 34 -19.69 9.03 16.03
CA HIS A 34 -21.11 8.85 16.34
C HIS A 34 -21.84 7.99 15.31
N ASP A 35 -21.38 7.97 14.05
CA ASP A 35 -21.84 7.02 13.04
C ASP A 35 -20.91 5.78 13.04
N THR A 36 -21.19 4.87 13.97
CA THR A 36 -20.33 3.72 14.26
C THR A 36 -20.09 2.83 13.04
N LEU A 37 -21.14 2.54 12.27
CA LEU A 37 -21.01 1.66 11.10
C LEU A 37 -20.18 2.32 10.00
N TRP A 38 -20.51 3.57 9.65
CA TRP A 38 -19.76 4.31 8.63
C TRP A 38 -18.31 4.54 9.04
N PHE A 39 -18.07 4.87 10.31
CA PHE A 39 -16.74 5.01 10.86
C PHE A 39 -15.92 3.72 10.66
N CYS A 40 -16.47 2.57 11.05
CA CYS A 40 -15.78 1.29 10.92
C CYS A 40 -15.51 0.92 9.44
N MET A 41 -16.49 1.16 8.56
CA MET A 41 -16.32 0.93 7.11
C MET A 41 -15.22 1.83 6.52
N SER A 42 -15.19 3.10 6.88
CA SER A 42 -14.15 4.04 6.40
C SER A 42 -12.76 3.63 6.88
N ARG A 43 -12.66 3.08 8.09
CA ARG A 43 -11.40 2.56 8.65
C ARG A 43 -10.87 1.34 7.88
N CYS A 44 -11.74 0.51 7.32
CA CYS A 44 -11.35 -0.60 6.43
C CYS A 44 -10.62 -0.10 5.16
N GLY A 45 -10.70 1.18 4.81
CA GLY A 45 -9.93 1.77 3.70
C GLY A 45 -8.42 1.59 3.80
N ASN A 46 -7.89 1.29 5.01
CA ASN A 46 -6.49 0.91 5.20
C ASN A 46 -6.08 -0.34 4.37
N VAL A 47 -7.03 -1.17 3.92
CA VAL A 47 -6.80 -2.28 2.97
C VAL A 47 -6.14 -1.80 1.66
N GLY A 48 -6.31 -0.53 1.30
CA GLY A 48 -5.65 0.07 0.13
C GLY A 48 -4.13 -0.08 0.16
N VAL A 49 -3.50 -0.05 1.35
CA VAL A 49 -2.05 -0.30 1.48
C VAL A 49 -1.69 -1.73 1.09
N ASP A 50 -2.48 -2.71 1.52
CA ASP A 50 -2.27 -4.12 1.20
C ASP A 50 -2.51 -4.40 -0.29
N MET A 51 -3.50 -3.72 -0.89
CA MET A 51 -3.70 -3.74 -2.35
C MET A 51 -2.47 -3.19 -3.10
N PHE A 52 -1.90 -2.07 -2.65
CA PHE A 52 -0.64 -1.53 -3.22
C PHE A 52 0.50 -2.53 -3.13
N LEU A 53 0.68 -3.19 -2.00
CA LEU A 53 1.76 -4.15 -1.79
C LEU A 53 1.61 -5.37 -2.68
N PHE A 54 0.40 -5.92 -2.79
CA PHE A 54 0.10 -7.05 -3.67
C PHE A 54 0.38 -6.70 -5.15
N LEU A 55 -0.18 -5.57 -5.63
CA LEU A 55 0.04 -5.10 -7.01
C LEU A 55 1.51 -4.73 -7.27
N SER A 56 2.23 -4.25 -6.26
CA SER A 56 3.67 -3.99 -6.37
C SER A 56 4.45 -5.28 -6.51
N GLY A 57 4.12 -6.31 -5.73
CA GLY A 57 4.71 -7.65 -5.85
C GLY A 57 4.55 -8.24 -7.26
N ILE A 58 3.34 -8.19 -7.84
CA ILE A 58 3.07 -8.59 -9.22
C ILE A 58 3.97 -7.82 -10.19
N GLY A 59 4.02 -6.49 -10.06
CA GLY A 59 4.81 -5.64 -10.95
C GLY A 59 6.33 -5.87 -10.84
N LEU A 60 6.82 -6.27 -9.66
CA LEU A 60 8.24 -6.64 -9.47
C LEU A 60 8.57 -7.93 -10.20
N TRP A 61 7.72 -8.94 -10.10
CA TRP A 61 7.88 -10.19 -10.83
C TRP A 61 7.96 -9.98 -12.35
N TYR A 62 7.05 -9.16 -12.90
CA TYR A 62 7.08 -8.80 -14.32
C TYR A 62 8.37 -8.11 -14.73
N ALA A 63 8.78 -7.09 -13.97
CA ALA A 63 10.00 -6.35 -14.26
C ALA A 63 11.24 -7.24 -14.19
N TRP A 64 11.28 -8.16 -13.21
CA TRP A 64 12.38 -9.11 -13.05
C TRP A 64 12.47 -10.13 -14.18
N THR A 65 11.33 -10.69 -14.60
CA THR A 65 11.29 -11.73 -15.65
C THR A 65 11.42 -11.18 -17.07
N LYS A 66 11.08 -9.91 -17.32
CA LYS A 66 11.26 -9.25 -18.61
C LYS A 66 12.71 -8.85 -18.86
N GLY A 67 13.43 -8.49 -17.80
CA GLY A 67 14.83 -8.05 -17.86
C GLY A 67 15.80 -9.16 -17.50
N GLN A 68 15.73 -10.35 -18.14
CA GLN A 68 16.58 -11.51 -17.83
C GLN A 68 18.10 -11.25 -17.88
N SER A 69 18.52 -10.10 -18.42
CA SER A 69 19.91 -9.64 -18.48
C SER A 69 20.19 -8.38 -17.66
N SER A 70 19.19 -7.81 -16.96
CA SER A 70 19.42 -6.60 -16.16
C SER A 70 20.07 -6.93 -14.83
N SER A 71 21.17 -6.24 -14.52
CA SER A 71 21.88 -6.37 -13.25
C SER A 71 20.99 -5.96 -12.07
N LEU A 72 21.28 -6.47 -10.86
CA LEU A 72 20.63 -6.02 -9.61
C LEU A 72 20.70 -4.49 -9.46
N LEU A 73 21.83 -3.89 -9.85
CA LEU A 73 22.00 -2.44 -9.82
C LEU A 73 20.97 -1.70 -10.68
N HIS A 74 20.71 -2.21 -11.90
CA HIS A 74 19.68 -1.65 -12.79
C HIS A 74 18.28 -1.78 -12.19
N PHE A 75 17.96 -2.91 -11.55
CA PHE A 75 16.70 -3.12 -10.83
C PHE A 75 16.53 -2.08 -9.72
N TYR A 76 17.52 -1.91 -8.84
CA TYR A 76 17.46 -0.97 -7.71
C TYR A 76 17.41 0.49 -8.19
N ARG A 77 18.25 0.86 -9.16
CA ARG A 77 18.24 2.21 -9.71
C ARG A 77 16.86 2.61 -10.22
N ARG A 78 16.19 1.77 -10.99
CA ARG A 78 14.83 2.05 -11.50
C ARG A 78 13.79 2.21 -10.38
N ARG A 79 13.90 1.50 -9.28
CA ARG A 79 12.98 1.59 -8.14
C ARG A 79 13.25 2.83 -7.31
N LEU A 80 14.51 3.10 -7.02
CA LEU A 80 14.92 4.30 -6.29
C LEU A 80 14.54 5.57 -7.06
N LEU A 81 14.87 5.66 -8.34
CA LEU A 81 14.54 6.84 -9.16
C LEU A 81 13.02 7.08 -9.29
N ARG A 82 12.21 6.07 -9.10
CA ARG A 82 10.75 6.21 -9.10
C ARG A 82 10.21 6.83 -7.80
N ILE A 83 10.81 6.48 -6.66
CA ILE A 83 10.27 6.85 -5.33
C ILE A 83 11.06 8.00 -4.71
N TYR A 84 12.38 7.93 -4.77
CA TYR A 84 13.26 8.74 -3.97
C TYR A 84 13.22 10.25 -4.28
N PRO A 85 13.06 10.72 -5.54
CA PRO A 85 12.95 12.16 -5.81
C PRO A 85 11.73 12.80 -5.15
N ALA A 86 10.54 12.17 -5.25
CA ALA A 86 9.33 12.66 -4.59
C ALA A 86 9.46 12.60 -3.06
N TRP A 87 10.04 11.51 -2.57
CA TRP A 87 10.31 11.32 -1.15
C TRP A 87 11.23 12.39 -0.59
N LEU A 88 12.41 12.60 -1.18
CA LEU A 88 13.37 13.61 -0.72
C LEU A 88 12.75 15.02 -0.69
N LEU A 89 12.04 15.40 -1.76
CA LEU A 89 11.40 16.70 -1.83
C LEU A 89 10.39 16.88 -0.69
N LEU A 90 9.42 15.97 -0.57
CA LEU A 90 8.30 16.14 0.35
C LEU A 90 8.68 15.89 1.80
N SER A 91 9.58 14.94 2.07
CA SER A 91 10.10 14.74 3.42
C SER A 91 10.94 15.93 3.89
N SER A 92 11.76 16.52 3.01
CA SER A 92 12.50 17.74 3.34
C SER A 92 11.56 18.90 3.65
N LEU A 93 10.53 19.12 2.81
CA LEU A 93 9.53 20.18 3.05
C LEU A 93 8.76 19.97 4.37
N HIS A 94 8.65 18.73 4.85
CA HIS A 94 8.00 18.42 6.12
C HIS A 94 8.95 18.53 7.32
N TYR A 95 10.13 17.88 7.27
CA TYR A 95 11.00 17.75 8.43
C TYR A 95 11.93 18.93 8.65
N VAL A 96 12.36 19.66 7.59
CA VAL A 96 13.26 20.80 7.76
C VAL A 96 12.64 21.95 8.55
N PRO A 97 11.36 22.37 8.28
CA PRO A 97 10.69 23.34 9.13
C PRO A 97 10.60 22.91 10.60
N LEU A 98 10.27 21.62 10.84
CA LEU A 98 10.19 21.08 12.20
C LEU A 98 11.55 21.09 12.93
N CYS A 99 12.66 20.95 12.20
CA CYS A 99 14.01 21.11 12.74
C CYS A 99 14.27 22.57 13.13
N VAL A 100 13.90 23.52 12.27
CA VAL A 100 14.05 24.96 12.56
C VAL A 100 13.23 25.36 13.78
N GLU A 101 12.03 24.76 13.95
CA GLU A 101 11.19 24.96 15.14
C GLU A 101 11.74 24.25 16.41
N GLY A 102 12.86 23.56 16.32
CA GLY A 102 13.47 22.83 17.45
C GLY A 102 12.77 21.53 17.85
N LYS A 103 11.81 21.02 17.03
CA LYS A 103 11.10 19.76 17.29
C LYS A 103 11.92 18.52 16.98
N PHE A 104 12.92 18.63 16.10
CA PHE A 104 13.88 17.59 15.75
C PHE A 104 15.30 18.15 15.76
N THR A 105 16.25 17.32 16.14
CA THR A 105 17.66 17.63 15.94
C THR A 105 18.04 17.53 14.46
N VAL A 106 19.16 18.14 14.07
CA VAL A 106 19.67 18.04 12.68
C VAL A 106 19.87 16.58 12.26
N TRP A 107 20.43 15.75 13.14
CA TRP A 107 20.67 14.32 12.85
C TRP A 107 19.38 13.53 12.69
N GLN A 108 18.37 13.79 13.52
CA GLN A 108 17.04 13.17 13.35
C GLN A 108 16.39 13.60 12.03
N THR A 109 16.53 14.87 11.67
CA THR A 109 16.00 15.39 10.40
C THR A 109 16.67 14.73 9.21
N ILE A 110 18.00 14.65 9.18
CA ILE A 110 18.75 13.94 8.14
C ILE A 110 18.29 12.47 8.04
N GLY A 111 18.23 11.77 9.16
CA GLY A 111 17.77 10.38 9.19
C GLY A 111 16.34 10.21 8.68
N ASN A 112 15.42 11.13 9.05
CA ASN A 112 14.03 11.09 8.60
C ASN A 112 13.92 11.36 7.08
N VAL A 113 14.66 12.32 6.57
CA VAL A 113 14.66 12.68 5.14
C VAL A 113 15.29 11.57 4.30
N LEU A 114 16.41 11.00 4.73
CA LEU A 114 17.13 10.02 3.92
C LEU A 114 16.51 8.61 3.98
N ILE A 115 16.16 8.13 5.16
CA ILE A 115 15.77 6.70 5.34
C ILE A 115 14.46 6.51 6.11
N GLY A 116 13.75 7.60 6.48
CA GLY A 116 12.54 7.50 7.29
C GLY A 116 12.81 6.93 8.68
N TRP A 117 13.84 7.49 9.36
CA TRP A 117 14.36 6.98 10.65
C TRP A 117 13.27 6.77 11.70
N ARG A 118 12.19 7.55 11.68
CA ARG A 118 11.07 7.40 12.62
C ARG A 118 10.50 5.99 12.60
N LEU A 119 10.26 5.40 11.42
CA LEU A 119 9.76 4.01 11.35
C LEU A 119 10.72 3.05 12.07
N TRP A 120 12.02 3.16 11.82
CA TRP A 120 13.04 2.26 12.38
C TRP A 120 13.24 2.45 13.87
N SER A 121 12.93 3.64 14.40
CA SER A 121 12.99 3.95 15.83
C SER A 121 11.68 3.72 16.58
N GLY A 122 10.68 3.12 15.93
CA GLY A 122 9.41 2.74 16.55
C GLY A 122 8.33 3.82 16.54
N TYR A 123 8.53 4.89 15.77
CA TYR A 123 7.51 5.94 15.61
C TYR A 123 6.86 5.86 14.24
N VAL A 124 5.60 5.42 14.21
CA VAL A 124 4.81 5.38 12.98
C VAL A 124 4.22 6.75 12.72
N ASP A 125 4.74 7.47 11.72
CA ASP A 125 4.17 8.70 11.19
C ASP A 125 3.48 8.48 9.85
N GLU A 126 2.97 9.53 9.23
CA GLU A 126 2.21 9.44 7.98
C GLU A 126 3.08 9.04 6.76
N PHE A 127 4.39 9.02 6.91
CA PHE A 127 5.33 8.63 5.85
C PHE A 127 5.84 7.18 5.94
N TRP A 128 5.42 6.43 6.96
CA TRP A 128 5.91 5.08 7.29
C TRP A 128 5.93 4.10 6.11
N PHE A 129 5.03 4.25 5.14
CA PHE A 129 4.93 3.35 3.98
C PHE A 129 6.17 3.41 3.09
N ILE A 130 6.80 4.59 2.93
CA ILE A 130 7.93 4.76 2.01
C ILE A 130 9.18 3.98 2.47
N PRO A 131 9.68 4.15 3.70
CA PRO A 131 10.81 3.34 4.17
C PRO A 131 10.48 1.83 4.18
N MET A 132 9.25 1.45 4.49
CA MET A 132 8.80 0.06 4.42
C MET A 132 8.88 -0.50 3.00
N ILE A 133 8.30 0.17 2.00
CA ILE A 133 8.31 -0.34 0.62
C ILE A 133 9.70 -0.36 0.02
N LEU A 134 10.57 0.56 0.40
CA LEU A 134 11.99 0.55 0.00
C LEU A 134 12.71 -0.68 0.57
N ALA A 135 12.48 -1.02 1.85
CA ALA A 135 13.00 -2.24 2.45
C ALA A 135 12.49 -3.50 1.74
N PHE A 136 11.20 -3.53 1.38
CA PHE A 136 10.63 -4.64 0.61
C PHE A 136 11.26 -4.76 -0.78
N TYR A 137 11.52 -3.65 -1.45
CA TYR A 137 12.20 -3.66 -2.75
C TYR A 137 13.66 -4.13 -2.65
N LEU A 138 14.32 -3.86 -1.53
CA LEU A 138 15.67 -4.35 -1.28
C LEU A 138 15.72 -5.88 -1.21
N VAL A 139 14.73 -6.50 -0.56
CA VAL A 139 14.68 -7.96 -0.35
C VAL A 139 14.05 -8.70 -1.54
N ALA A 140 13.19 -8.05 -2.31
CA ALA A 140 12.40 -8.69 -3.38
C ALA A 140 13.23 -9.48 -4.41
N PRO A 141 14.38 -8.99 -4.97
CA PRO A 141 15.15 -9.74 -5.94
C PRO A 141 15.66 -11.08 -5.39
N PHE A 142 16.10 -11.08 -4.13
CA PHE A 142 16.59 -12.31 -3.48
C PHE A 142 15.46 -13.33 -3.34
N TYR A 143 14.27 -12.90 -2.93
CA TYR A 143 13.11 -13.78 -2.86
C TYR A 143 12.72 -14.32 -4.25
N MET A 144 12.73 -13.47 -5.29
CA MET A 144 12.43 -13.88 -6.66
C MET A 144 13.48 -14.88 -7.20
N MET A 145 14.76 -14.74 -6.83
CA MET A 145 15.79 -15.73 -7.16
C MET A 145 15.55 -17.07 -6.44
N LEU A 146 15.19 -17.04 -5.16
CA LEU A 146 14.90 -18.24 -4.38
C LEU A 146 13.73 -19.03 -4.97
N ILE A 147 12.59 -18.39 -5.25
CA ILE A 147 11.42 -19.10 -5.81
C ILE A 147 11.64 -19.62 -7.24
N ARG A 148 12.57 -19.02 -7.99
CA ARG A 148 12.98 -19.54 -9.31
C ARG A 148 13.87 -20.78 -9.19
N LYS A 149 14.68 -20.84 -8.14
CA LYS A 149 15.59 -21.98 -7.91
C LYS A 149 14.79 -23.19 -7.35
N HIS A 150 13.90 -22.95 -6.38
CA HIS A 150 13.11 -24.00 -5.75
C HIS A 150 11.71 -23.47 -5.41
N SER A 151 10.68 -24.16 -5.90
CA SER A 151 9.28 -23.78 -5.70
C SER A 151 8.84 -23.80 -4.23
N VAL A 152 9.52 -24.56 -3.37
CA VAL A 152 9.24 -24.62 -1.91
C VAL A 152 9.28 -23.24 -1.25
N TRP A 153 10.12 -22.31 -1.74
CA TRP A 153 10.21 -20.96 -1.21
C TRP A 153 8.93 -20.13 -1.41
N ARG A 154 7.98 -20.59 -2.24
CA ARG A 154 6.65 -19.95 -2.37
C ARG A 154 5.81 -20.05 -1.09
N TRP A 155 6.21 -20.88 -0.13
CA TRP A 155 5.61 -20.95 1.20
C TRP A 155 6.09 -19.87 2.17
N MET A 156 7.05 -19.02 1.77
CA MET A 156 7.55 -17.92 2.61
C MET A 156 6.45 -16.97 3.12
N PRO A 157 5.34 -16.69 2.40
CA PRO A 157 4.23 -15.92 2.99
C PRO A 157 3.68 -16.57 4.26
N VAL A 158 3.54 -17.91 4.28
CA VAL A 158 3.06 -18.66 5.47
C VAL A 158 4.10 -18.56 6.60
N VAL A 159 5.38 -18.71 6.28
CA VAL A 159 6.47 -18.52 7.25
C VAL A 159 6.42 -17.11 7.85
N ALA A 160 6.18 -16.09 7.02
CA ALA A 160 6.05 -14.71 7.48
C ALA A 160 4.80 -14.51 8.38
N MET A 161 3.68 -15.21 8.12
CA MET A 161 2.51 -15.20 9.01
C MET A 161 2.86 -15.80 10.38
N VAL A 162 3.54 -16.96 10.39
CA VAL A 162 4.01 -17.60 11.63
C VAL A 162 4.99 -16.69 12.38
N PHE A 163 5.88 -15.99 11.65
CA PHE A 163 6.78 -15.02 12.24
C PHE A 163 6.01 -13.89 12.94
N CYS A 164 4.90 -13.40 12.38
CA CYS A 164 4.07 -12.37 13.02
C CYS A 164 3.49 -12.87 14.36
N VAL A 165 3.09 -14.15 14.44
CA VAL A 165 2.64 -14.75 15.69
C VAL A 165 3.77 -14.80 16.72
N LEU A 166 4.96 -15.25 16.30
CA LEU A 166 6.15 -15.29 17.17
C LEU A 166 6.55 -13.87 17.63
N LEU A 167 6.54 -12.90 16.71
CA LEU A 167 6.84 -11.50 17.01
C LEU A 167 5.92 -10.95 18.10
N GLN A 168 4.65 -11.34 18.11
CA GLN A 168 3.68 -10.87 19.10
C GLN A 168 3.83 -11.57 20.46
N TYR A 169 4.01 -12.88 20.48
CA TYR A 169 3.87 -13.67 21.72
C TYR A 169 5.20 -14.12 22.35
N TRP A 170 6.30 -14.07 21.60
CA TRP A 170 7.62 -14.39 22.14
C TRP A 170 8.32 -13.13 22.64
N LYS A 171 8.31 -12.92 23.96
CA LYS A 171 8.79 -11.70 24.63
C LYS A 171 10.15 -11.18 24.15
N PRO A 172 11.24 -12.02 24.02
CA PRO A 172 12.53 -11.52 23.55
C PRO A 172 12.46 -10.92 22.14
N LEU A 173 11.73 -11.55 21.23
CA LEU A 173 11.55 -11.08 19.86
C LEU A 173 10.66 -9.82 19.80
N ASN A 174 9.59 -9.79 20.60
CA ASN A 174 8.72 -8.63 20.73
C ASN A 174 9.48 -7.41 21.27
N GLY A 175 10.29 -7.58 22.29
CA GLY A 175 11.11 -6.51 22.85
C GLY A 175 12.12 -5.93 21.84
N ALA A 176 12.65 -6.78 20.94
CA ALA A 176 13.62 -6.35 19.94
C ALA A 176 12.97 -5.72 18.70
N LEU A 177 11.90 -6.31 18.17
CA LEU A 177 11.34 -6.00 16.85
C LEU A 177 9.85 -5.65 16.86
N GLY A 178 9.16 -5.71 18.01
CA GLY A 178 7.71 -5.47 18.10
C GLY A 178 7.29 -4.09 17.59
N HIS A 179 8.16 -3.09 17.72
CA HIS A 179 7.94 -1.76 17.17
C HIS A 179 7.83 -1.73 15.63
N LEU A 180 8.30 -2.77 14.94
CA LEU A 180 8.18 -2.94 13.49
C LEU A 180 7.01 -3.85 13.08
N GLU A 181 6.06 -4.16 13.97
CA GLU A 181 4.90 -5.00 13.67
C GLU A 181 4.15 -4.52 12.41
N ILE A 182 4.03 -3.20 12.23
CA ILE A 182 3.37 -2.61 11.06
C ILE A 182 4.03 -3.01 9.73
N LEU A 183 5.35 -3.22 9.74
CA LEU A 183 6.12 -3.68 8.59
C LEU A 183 5.97 -5.20 8.42
N PHE A 184 6.25 -5.98 9.48
CA PHE A 184 6.26 -7.43 9.39
C PHE A 184 4.89 -8.02 9.06
N SER A 185 3.80 -7.44 9.57
CA SER A 185 2.44 -7.88 9.28
C SER A 185 2.03 -7.70 7.81
N ARG A 186 2.76 -6.92 7.03
CA ARG A 186 2.53 -6.70 5.59
C ARG A 186 3.48 -7.49 4.67
N VAL A 187 4.48 -8.15 5.21
CA VAL A 187 5.36 -9.03 4.42
C VAL A 187 4.56 -10.13 3.68
N PRO A 188 3.61 -10.84 4.33
CA PRO A 188 2.88 -11.91 3.66
C PRO A 188 2.17 -11.47 2.38
N ILE A 189 1.41 -10.38 2.40
CA ILE A 189 0.65 -9.91 1.23
C ILE A 189 1.56 -9.47 0.09
N PHE A 190 2.71 -8.86 0.40
CA PHE A 190 3.71 -8.48 -0.59
C PHE A 190 4.34 -9.70 -1.27
N LEU A 191 4.73 -10.73 -0.51
CA LEU A 191 5.27 -11.97 -1.04
C LEU A 191 4.23 -12.75 -1.85
N LEU A 192 2.96 -12.76 -1.42
CA LEU A 192 1.85 -13.33 -2.20
C LEU A 192 1.68 -12.62 -3.54
N GLY A 193 1.85 -11.30 -3.59
CA GLY A 193 1.86 -10.53 -4.82
C GLY A 193 2.97 -10.96 -5.78
N ILE A 194 4.20 -11.20 -5.28
CA ILE A 194 5.30 -11.74 -6.09
C ILE A 194 4.95 -13.13 -6.60
N ASN A 195 4.41 -14.01 -5.75
CA ASN A 195 3.99 -15.36 -6.14
C ASN A 195 2.90 -15.35 -7.22
N ALA A 196 1.92 -14.46 -7.08
CA ALA A 196 0.84 -14.30 -8.05
C ALA A 196 1.33 -13.77 -9.40
N GLY A 197 2.44 -13.04 -9.43
CA GLY A 197 3.00 -12.46 -10.65
C GLY A 197 3.27 -13.48 -11.74
N GLN A 198 3.60 -14.73 -11.39
CA GLN A 198 3.74 -15.81 -12.37
C GLN A 198 2.41 -16.19 -13.01
N TRP A 199 1.35 -16.40 -12.22
CA TRP A 199 0.03 -16.77 -12.71
C TRP A 199 -0.59 -15.69 -13.58
N VAL A 200 -0.34 -14.43 -13.21
CA VAL A 200 -0.74 -13.25 -14.00
C VAL A 200 -0.04 -13.26 -15.36
N LYS A 201 1.26 -13.57 -15.40
CA LYS A 201 2.06 -13.66 -16.65
C LYS A 201 1.65 -14.84 -17.53
N GLU A 202 1.25 -15.96 -16.93
CA GLU A 202 0.77 -17.16 -17.63
C GLU A 202 -0.68 -17.00 -18.13
N GLU A 203 -1.30 -15.84 -17.94
CA GLU A 203 -2.67 -15.50 -18.36
C GLU A 203 -3.71 -16.51 -17.87
N ARG A 204 -3.52 -17.07 -16.67
CA ARG A 204 -4.44 -18.04 -16.11
C ARG A 204 -5.85 -17.47 -15.95
N HIS A 205 -6.83 -18.28 -16.28
CA HIS A 205 -8.23 -17.99 -16.07
C HIS A 205 -8.75 -18.82 -14.89
N MET A 206 -9.64 -18.21 -14.10
CA MET A 206 -10.39 -18.91 -13.06
C MET A 206 -11.75 -19.31 -13.57
N GLU A 207 -12.24 -20.44 -13.11
CA GLU A 207 -13.57 -20.91 -13.42
C GLU A 207 -14.67 -19.87 -13.09
N PRO A 208 -15.77 -19.81 -13.84
CA PRO A 208 -16.83 -18.81 -13.64
C PRO A 208 -17.41 -18.78 -12.22
N HIS A 209 -17.46 -19.93 -11.54
CA HIS A 209 -17.96 -20.05 -10.16
C HIS A 209 -17.02 -19.42 -9.13
N ALA A 210 -15.73 -19.21 -9.46
CA ALA A 210 -14.79 -18.53 -8.57
C ALA A 210 -15.23 -17.10 -8.22
N PHE A 211 -16.05 -16.44 -9.07
CA PHE A 211 -16.62 -15.14 -8.73
C PHE A 211 -17.43 -15.19 -7.43
N TRP A 212 -18.29 -16.17 -7.26
CA TRP A 212 -19.12 -16.29 -6.06
C TRP A 212 -18.29 -16.61 -4.83
N LEU A 213 -17.23 -17.43 -5.00
CA LEU A 213 -16.27 -17.69 -3.93
C LEU A 213 -15.56 -16.41 -3.48
N PHE A 214 -15.05 -15.61 -4.43
CA PHE A 214 -14.38 -14.35 -4.07
C PHE A 214 -15.35 -13.31 -3.50
N LEU A 215 -16.60 -13.29 -3.96
CA LEU A 215 -17.63 -12.43 -3.38
C LEU A 215 -17.93 -12.84 -1.94
N LEU A 216 -18.07 -14.14 -1.66
CA LEU A 216 -18.25 -14.65 -0.31
C LEU A 216 -17.05 -14.32 0.59
N VAL A 217 -15.83 -14.58 0.12
CA VAL A 217 -14.59 -14.26 0.85
C VAL A 217 -14.50 -12.76 1.14
N PHE A 218 -14.83 -11.92 0.16
CA PHE A 218 -14.87 -10.47 0.33
C PHE A 218 -15.85 -10.05 1.42
N VAL A 219 -17.11 -10.52 1.34
CA VAL A 219 -18.16 -10.16 2.31
C VAL A 219 -17.78 -10.61 3.73
N LEU A 220 -17.30 -11.84 3.88
CA LEU A 220 -16.90 -12.37 5.18
C LEU A 220 -15.68 -11.61 5.75
N ALA A 221 -14.63 -11.43 4.96
CA ALA A 221 -13.44 -10.72 5.39
C ALA A 221 -13.73 -9.24 5.70
N PHE A 222 -14.55 -8.58 4.88
CA PHE A 222 -14.97 -7.20 5.14
C PHE A 222 -15.79 -7.08 6.42
N GLY A 223 -16.75 -8.00 6.63
CA GLY A 223 -17.54 -8.06 7.86
C GLY A 223 -16.67 -8.26 9.11
N VAL A 224 -15.67 -9.13 9.04
CA VAL A 224 -14.70 -9.32 10.14
C VAL A 224 -13.91 -8.04 10.39
N CYS A 225 -13.40 -7.38 9.34
CA CYS A 225 -12.65 -6.11 9.47
C CYS A 225 -13.49 -5.00 10.09
N VAL A 226 -14.77 -4.85 9.68
CA VAL A 226 -15.70 -3.88 10.27
C VAL A 226 -15.89 -4.17 11.76
N ASN A 227 -16.00 -5.43 12.17
CA ASN A 227 -16.13 -5.81 13.58
C ASN A 227 -14.83 -5.52 14.38
N PHE A 228 -13.65 -5.76 13.81
CA PHE A 228 -12.38 -5.37 14.44
C PHE A 228 -12.33 -3.86 14.73
N GLU A 229 -12.82 -3.05 13.83
CA GLU A 229 -12.85 -1.58 14.03
C GLU A 229 -13.97 -1.13 14.99
N ASN A 230 -15.08 -1.86 15.09
CA ASN A 230 -16.24 -1.45 15.90
C ASN A 230 -16.04 -1.67 17.41
N GLY A 231 -15.68 -2.82 17.83
CA GLY A 231 -15.65 -3.13 19.28
C GLY A 231 -14.39 -3.81 19.74
N LEU A 232 -13.59 -4.27 18.81
CA LEU A 232 -12.42 -5.09 19.05
C LEU A 232 -11.10 -4.34 18.85
N ARG A 233 -11.17 -3.07 18.46
CA ARG A 233 -9.98 -2.27 18.20
C ARG A 233 -9.12 -2.12 19.45
N GLY A 234 -7.84 -2.48 19.31
CA GLY A 234 -6.88 -2.49 20.42
C GLY A 234 -7.00 -3.68 21.38
N ARG A 235 -8.00 -4.57 21.19
CA ARG A 235 -8.12 -5.81 21.95
C ARG A 235 -7.30 -6.95 21.35
N PHE A 236 -7.01 -6.88 20.06
CA PHE A 236 -6.21 -7.83 19.32
C PHE A 236 -4.95 -7.16 18.76
N PRO A 237 -3.87 -7.94 18.63
CA PRO A 237 -2.67 -7.48 17.94
C PRO A 237 -2.95 -7.05 16.50
N LEU A 238 -2.22 -6.06 16.02
CA LEU A 238 -2.37 -5.49 14.68
C LEU A 238 -2.25 -6.54 13.57
N PHE A 239 -1.37 -7.52 13.75
CA PHE A 239 -1.14 -8.56 12.74
C PHE A 239 -2.41 -9.37 12.44
N MET A 240 -3.30 -9.61 13.41
CA MET A 240 -4.53 -10.38 13.19
C MET A 240 -5.43 -9.69 12.16
N GLU A 241 -5.65 -8.40 12.30
CA GLU A 241 -6.39 -7.61 11.32
C GLU A 241 -5.72 -7.67 9.94
N ARG A 242 -4.37 -7.58 9.89
CA ARG A 242 -3.61 -7.66 8.64
C ARG A 242 -3.70 -9.03 7.98
N MET A 243 -3.80 -10.11 8.73
CA MET A 243 -4.04 -11.44 8.16
C MET A 243 -5.43 -11.53 7.49
N VAL A 244 -6.45 -10.88 8.05
CA VAL A 244 -7.78 -10.79 7.41
C VAL A 244 -7.76 -9.84 6.20
N TYR A 245 -6.90 -8.82 6.18
CA TYR A 245 -6.72 -7.96 5.02
C TYR A 245 -6.16 -8.70 3.79
N ILE A 246 -5.46 -9.82 3.98
CA ILE A 246 -4.94 -10.61 2.85
C ILE A 246 -6.09 -11.13 1.96
N PRO A 247 -7.03 -11.97 2.45
CA PRO A 247 -8.16 -12.42 1.63
C PRO A 247 -9.05 -11.26 1.19
N LEU A 248 -9.23 -10.22 2.02
CA LEU A 248 -10.00 -9.02 1.66
C LEU A 248 -9.39 -8.30 0.45
N SER A 249 -8.07 -8.03 0.47
CA SER A 249 -7.38 -7.33 -0.62
C SER A 249 -7.41 -8.13 -1.92
N ILE A 250 -7.13 -9.43 -1.85
CA ILE A 250 -7.06 -10.28 -3.05
C ILE A 250 -8.46 -10.41 -3.68
N SER A 251 -9.48 -10.69 -2.87
CA SER A 251 -10.86 -10.82 -3.37
C SER A 251 -11.37 -9.46 -3.92
N ALA A 252 -11.11 -8.35 -3.21
CA ALA A 252 -11.46 -7.02 -3.70
C ALA A 252 -10.82 -6.71 -5.06
N LEU A 253 -9.52 -6.95 -5.22
CA LEU A 253 -8.81 -6.71 -6.48
C LEU A 253 -9.38 -7.52 -7.65
N LEU A 254 -9.70 -8.81 -7.43
CA LEU A 254 -10.27 -9.67 -8.46
C LEU A 254 -11.70 -9.25 -8.82
N LEU A 255 -12.53 -8.90 -7.84
CA LEU A 255 -13.89 -8.38 -8.07
C LEU A 255 -13.86 -7.02 -8.79
N LEU A 256 -12.93 -6.13 -8.41
CA LEU A 256 -12.72 -4.85 -9.08
C LEU A 256 -12.30 -5.03 -10.54
N CYS A 257 -11.39 -5.97 -10.85
CA CYS A 257 -11.06 -6.29 -12.24
C CYS A 257 -12.30 -6.64 -13.05
N LYS A 258 -13.21 -7.42 -12.48
CA LYS A 258 -14.49 -7.77 -13.13
C LYS A 258 -15.38 -6.55 -13.34
N ALA A 259 -15.43 -5.64 -12.37
CA ALA A 259 -16.18 -4.39 -12.46
C ALA A 259 -15.59 -3.41 -13.50
N MET A 260 -14.26 -3.38 -13.67
CA MET A 260 -13.57 -2.49 -14.63
C MET A 260 -14.05 -2.69 -16.08
N VAL A 261 -14.43 -3.91 -16.44
CA VAL A 261 -14.94 -4.22 -17.80
C VAL A 261 -16.23 -3.45 -18.13
N HIS A 262 -16.99 -3.05 -17.11
CA HIS A 262 -18.26 -2.33 -17.25
C HIS A 262 -18.13 -0.81 -17.07
N LEU A 263 -16.95 -0.33 -16.68
CA LEU A 263 -16.73 1.10 -16.48
C LEU A 263 -16.55 1.83 -17.83
N PRO A 264 -17.13 3.02 -17.98
CA PRO A 264 -16.87 3.86 -19.13
C PRO A 264 -15.41 4.29 -19.20
N LEU A 265 -14.93 4.55 -20.42
CA LEU A 265 -13.53 4.89 -20.68
C LEU A 265 -13.02 6.10 -19.85
N TRP A 266 -13.89 7.11 -19.65
CA TRP A 266 -13.52 8.28 -18.85
C TRP A 266 -13.29 7.92 -17.36
N GLY A 267 -14.11 6.98 -16.82
CA GLY A 267 -13.92 6.48 -15.46
C GLY A 267 -12.59 5.72 -15.31
N LEU A 268 -12.28 4.82 -16.26
CA LEU A 268 -11.00 4.11 -16.28
C LEU A 268 -9.82 5.09 -16.38
N LYS A 269 -9.88 6.07 -17.30
CA LYS A 269 -8.82 7.11 -17.41
C LYS A 269 -8.65 7.92 -16.13
N GLY A 270 -9.75 8.28 -15.45
CA GLY A 270 -9.71 8.97 -14.17
C GLY A 270 -9.01 8.15 -13.09
N LEU A 271 -9.37 6.88 -12.95
CA LEU A 271 -8.74 5.98 -11.98
C LEU A 271 -7.25 5.74 -12.31
N ALA A 272 -6.92 5.52 -13.58
CA ALA A 272 -5.54 5.37 -14.03
C ALA A 272 -4.69 6.64 -13.76
N PHE A 273 -5.28 7.82 -13.91
CA PHE A 273 -4.64 9.09 -13.56
C PHE A 273 -4.31 9.14 -12.07
N VAL A 274 -5.28 8.85 -11.19
CA VAL A 274 -5.05 8.76 -9.74
C VAL A 274 -3.93 7.76 -9.42
N GLY A 275 -3.94 6.60 -10.08
CA GLY A 275 -2.89 5.58 -9.92
C GLY A 275 -1.51 6.04 -10.38
N THR A 276 -1.44 6.87 -11.42
CA THR A 276 -0.18 7.42 -11.92
C THR A 276 0.50 8.35 -10.91
N VAL A 277 -0.29 9.20 -10.24
CA VAL A 277 0.19 10.17 -9.24
C VAL A 277 0.06 9.65 -7.80
N SER A 278 -0.21 8.36 -7.61
CA SER A 278 -0.53 7.79 -6.30
C SER A 278 0.57 7.93 -5.26
N LEU A 279 1.84 7.95 -5.68
CA LEU A 279 2.98 8.15 -4.79
C LEU A 279 3.00 9.58 -4.23
N GLU A 280 2.93 10.57 -5.12
CA GLU A 280 2.91 11.98 -4.75
C GLU A 280 1.65 12.29 -3.94
N LEU A 281 0.51 11.69 -4.32
CA LEU A 281 -0.76 11.81 -3.62
C LEU A 281 -0.67 11.25 -2.19
N TYR A 282 -0.04 10.07 -2.02
CA TYR A 282 0.23 9.50 -0.71
C TYR A 282 1.08 10.45 0.16
N LEU A 283 2.10 11.06 -0.40
CA LEU A 283 3.01 11.93 0.33
C LEU A 283 2.38 13.26 0.76
N VAL A 284 1.41 13.78 -0.02
CA VAL A 284 0.85 15.12 0.25
C VAL A 284 -0.45 15.11 1.06
N HIS A 285 -1.31 14.08 0.91
CA HIS A 285 -2.71 14.14 1.35
C HIS A 285 -2.90 14.37 2.86
N VAL A 286 -2.05 13.81 3.73
CA VAL A 286 -2.16 14.01 5.18
C VAL A 286 -1.36 15.24 5.64
N ASN A 287 -0.05 15.23 5.45
CA ASN A 287 0.84 16.23 6.03
C ASN A 287 0.69 17.62 5.42
N PHE A 288 0.30 17.73 4.15
CA PHE A 288 0.22 19.00 3.43
C PHE A 288 -1.20 19.45 3.12
N VAL A 289 -2.21 18.58 3.26
CA VAL A 289 -3.60 18.93 2.95
C VAL A 289 -4.52 18.67 4.15
N LEU A 290 -4.69 17.41 4.56
CA LEU A 290 -5.66 17.05 5.60
C LEU A 290 -5.39 17.75 6.93
N LYS A 291 -4.12 17.88 7.32
CA LYS A 291 -3.71 18.60 8.53
C LYS A 291 -4.28 20.01 8.58
N TYR A 292 -4.34 20.70 7.44
CA TYR A 292 -4.84 22.07 7.33
C TYR A 292 -6.35 22.16 7.12
N LEU A 293 -7.01 21.08 6.68
CA LEU A 293 -8.46 21.02 6.54
C LEU A 293 -9.18 20.67 7.85
N ARG A 294 -8.53 19.90 8.73
CA ARG A 294 -9.13 19.46 10.02
C ARG A 294 -9.73 20.58 10.87
N PRO A 295 -9.13 21.78 10.98
CA PRO A 295 -9.70 22.85 11.82
C PRO A 295 -11.05 23.42 11.32
N TYR A 296 -11.43 23.18 10.05
CA TYR A 296 -12.62 23.79 9.45
C TYR A 296 -13.92 22.99 9.65
N ASP A 297 -13.85 21.80 10.27
CA ASP A 297 -15.01 20.92 10.54
C ASP A 297 -16.00 20.77 9.37
N LEU A 298 -15.48 20.47 8.18
CA LEU A 298 -16.25 20.36 6.93
C LEU A 298 -17.10 19.09 6.84
N GLY A 299 -17.18 18.31 7.90
CA GLY A 299 -17.76 16.98 7.91
C GLY A 299 -16.93 15.99 7.08
N TYR A 300 -17.33 14.71 7.12
CA TYR A 300 -16.58 13.65 6.45
C TYR A 300 -16.46 13.86 4.93
N TRP A 301 -17.60 14.03 4.26
CA TRP A 301 -17.64 14.14 2.79
C TRP A 301 -17.02 15.44 2.27
N GLY A 302 -17.26 16.56 2.96
CA GLY A 302 -16.65 17.84 2.62
C GLY A 302 -15.12 17.78 2.71
N THR A 303 -14.62 17.22 3.82
CA THR A 303 -13.17 16.98 4.00
C THR A 303 -12.62 16.04 2.94
N MET A 304 -13.31 14.92 2.65
CA MET A 304 -12.88 13.96 1.63
C MET A 304 -12.80 14.58 0.25
N LEU A 305 -13.82 15.32 -0.17
CA LEU A 305 -13.86 15.94 -1.50
C LEU A 305 -12.76 17.01 -1.65
N LEU A 306 -12.63 17.92 -0.68
CA LEU A 306 -11.61 18.97 -0.72
C LEU A 306 -10.20 18.40 -0.61
N MET A 307 -9.98 17.46 0.33
CA MET A 307 -8.69 16.79 0.44
C MET A 307 -8.31 16.12 -0.86
N THR A 308 -9.24 15.40 -1.50
CA THR A 308 -8.97 14.70 -2.75
C THR A 308 -8.64 15.69 -3.88
N ALA A 309 -9.44 16.75 -4.06
CA ALA A 309 -9.25 17.74 -5.12
C ALA A 309 -7.91 18.47 -4.97
N ILE A 310 -7.62 18.98 -3.78
CA ILE A 310 -6.38 19.74 -3.50
C ILE A 310 -5.17 18.81 -3.61
N SER A 311 -5.24 17.60 -3.02
CA SER A 311 -4.13 16.65 -3.06
C SER A 311 -3.83 16.15 -4.47
N LEU A 312 -4.86 15.91 -5.31
CA LEU A 312 -4.68 15.53 -6.71
C LEU A 312 -4.01 16.64 -7.52
N LEU A 313 -4.40 17.89 -7.31
CA LEU A 313 -3.77 19.04 -7.97
C LEU A 313 -2.30 19.14 -7.57
N LEU A 314 -2.00 19.11 -6.28
CA LEU A 314 -0.62 19.17 -5.78
C LEU A 314 0.22 17.98 -6.28
N ALA A 315 -0.32 16.76 -6.18
CA ALA A 315 0.35 15.56 -6.66
C ALA A 315 0.66 15.63 -8.15
N TRP A 316 -0.28 16.12 -8.96
CA TRP A 316 -0.07 16.31 -10.40
C TRP A 316 1.02 17.35 -10.70
N ILE A 317 1.01 18.50 -10.02
CA ILE A 317 2.04 19.54 -10.17
C ILE A 317 3.42 18.95 -9.82
N ILE A 318 3.55 18.31 -8.67
CA ILE A 318 4.80 17.69 -8.22
C ILE A 318 5.27 16.63 -9.21
N HIS A 319 4.35 15.78 -9.67
CA HIS A 319 4.64 14.73 -10.66
C HIS A 319 5.21 15.34 -11.96
N LYS A 320 4.63 16.44 -12.46
CA LYS A 320 5.10 17.16 -13.64
C LYS A 320 6.47 17.79 -13.40
N LEU A 321 6.69 18.46 -12.27
CA LEU A 321 7.98 19.05 -11.92
C LEU A 321 9.08 17.98 -11.83
N LEU A 322 8.81 16.86 -11.18
CA LEU A 322 9.76 15.75 -11.08
C LEU A 322 10.03 15.08 -12.43
N ALA A 323 9.08 15.13 -13.38
CA ALA A 323 9.28 14.61 -14.73
C ALA A 323 10.26 15.45 -15.56
N LEU A 324 10.56 16.69 -15.17
CA LEU A 324 11.56 17.56 -15.81
C LEU A 324 12.99 17.20 -15.40
N LEU A 325 13.18 16.35 -14.37
CA LEU A 325 14.51 15.98 -13.92
C LEU A 325 15.19 15.02 -14.90
N PRO A 326 16.48 15.21 -15.18
CA PRO A 326 17.19 14.53 -16.29
C PRO A 326 17.46 13.03 -16.06
N TRP A 327 17.18 12.49 -14.88
CA TRP A 327 17.43 11.08 -14.54
C TRP A 327 16.20 10.17 -14.65
N LYS A 328 15.09 10.65 -15.17
CA LYS A 328 13.90 9.80 -15.44
C LYS A 328 13.95 9.14 -16.80
#